data_bee5a5c6d295209ce3195dbce955ebdd
#
_entry.id   bee5a5c6d295209ce3195dbce955ebdd
#
_cell.length_a   1.000
_cell.length_b   1.000
_cell.length_c   1.000
_cell.angle_alpha   90.00
_cell.angle_beta   90.00
_cell.angle_gamma   90.00
#
_symmetry.space_group_name_H-M   'P 1'
#
loop_
_entity.id
_entity.type
_entity.pdbx_description
1 polymer ?
#
loop_
_entity_poly.entity_id
_entity_poly.type
_entity_poly.pdbx_seq_one_letter_code
_entity_poly.pdbx_strand_id
1 'polypeptide(L)'
;MKRLVSFISILFASVALLSATEKGDTLKLMSYNLRFGELASMEQFAQYISSEQPDIVALQECDWATKRTRAPHQNGVRFVNELAYHTGMFGVYGKSINYAGGYYGIGLLSKYPILRFERVLLPNDGKTEQRSILVADIELPGGKVITFVNTHLEVKTAKMRIEQVEFIKEYLKDCPNQLFLAGDMNAIPDTKEMEMLREEWNDLTNRVFTYHSSRPEIKIDYIYTKPAENVELLCTEVKEDVKLSDHFPVISTIVSH
;
A
#
# COMPACT_ATOMS: atom_id res chain seq x y z
N MET A 1 62.17 32.92 -50.59
CA MET A 1 61.23 33.16 -49.47
C MET A 1 59.97 32.37 -49.76
N LYS A 2 59.83 31.17 -49.14
CA LYS A 2 58.66 30.33 -49.28
C LYS A 2 57.81 30.49 -47.98
N ARG A 3 56.58 31.01 -48.10
CA ARG A 3 55.64 31.13 -46.98
C ARG A 3 54.98 29.78 -46.77
N LEU A 4 55.13 29.27 -45.55
CA LEU A 4 54.45 28.03 -45.08
C LEU A 4 53.08 28.47 -44.54
N VAL A 5 51.99 27.98 -45.14
CA VAL A 5 50.63 28.19 -44.65
C VAL A 5 50.27 26.95 -43.82
N SER A 6 50.11 27.16 -42.52
CA SER A 6 49.71 26.10 -41.56
C SER A 6 48.20 26.04 -41.51
N PHE A 7 47.61 24.92 -41.94
CA PHE A 7 46.18 24.63 -41.76
C PHE A 7 45.95 24.02 -40.36
N ILE A 8 45.25 24.74 -39.53
CA ILE A 8 44.75 24.20 -38.23
C ILE A 8 43.40 23.58 -38.51
N SER A 9 43.34 22.26 -38.45
CA SER A 9 42.10 21.48 -38.48
C SER A 9 41.48 21.46 -37.09
N ILE A 10 40.35 22.16 -36.90
CA ILE A 10 39.58 22.12 -35.68
C ILE A 10 38.67 20.89 -35.76
N LEU A 11 38.98 19.88 -34.94
CA LEU A 11 38.18 18.67 -34.78
C LEU A 11 37.02 18.99 -33.83
N PHE A 12 35.78 19.13 -34.34
CA PHE A 12 34.57 19.17 -33.51
C PHE A 12 34.24 17.78 -33.01
N ALA A 13 34.56 17.51 -31.74
CA ALA A 13 34.05 16.33 -31.05
C ALA A 13 32.60 16.60 -30.64
N SER A 14 31.65 16.04 -31.36
CA SER A 14 30.26 15.97 -30.97
C SER A 14 30.12 15.00 -29.78
N VAL A 15 29.98 15.55 -28.59
CA VAL A 15 29.56 14.78 -27.40
C VAL A 15 28.10 14.46 -27.55
N ALA A 16 27.80 13.24 -27.98
CA ALA A 16 26.45 12.71 -27.88
C ALA A 16 26.15 12.49 -26.39
N LEU A 17 25.33 13.37 -25.79
CA LEU A 17 24.70 13.05 -24.52
C LEU A 17 23.73 11.87 -24.78
N LEU A 18 24.17 10.65 -24.46
CA LEU A 18 23.23 9.57 -24.20
C LEU A 18 22.46 10.01 -22.92
N SER A 19 21.22 10.44 -23.09
CA SER A 19 20.28 10.45 -21.97
C SER A 19 20.10 8.99 -21.57
N ALA A 20 20.74 8.56 -20.48
CA ALA A 20 20.36 7.35 -19.80
C ALA A 20 18.90 7.58 -19.37
N THR A 21 17.96 6.88 -19.98
CA THR A 21 16.60 6.76 -19.44
C THR A 21 16.80 6.15 -18.05
N GLU A 22 16.49 6.91 -17.01
CA GLU A 22 16.53 6.38 -15.64
C GLU A 22 15.65 5.14 -15.62
N LYS A 23 16.27 4.02 -15.30
CA LYS A 23 15.58 2.75 -15.19
C LYS A 23 14.71 2.85 -13.94
N GLY A 24 13.40 2.95 -14.10
CA GLY A 24 12.49 3.05 -12.98
C GLY A 24 12.62 1.85 -12.02
N ASP A 25 12.30 2.08 -10.75
CA ASP A 25 12.29 1.03 -9.73
C ASP A 25 11.10 0.10 -9.93
N THR A 26 11.35 -1.20 -10.05
CA THR A 26 10.28 -2.21 -10.04
C THR A 26 9.87 -2.47 -8.60
N LEU A 27 8.59 -2.27 -8.29
CA LEU A 27 8.02 -2.48 -6.96
C LEU A 27 6.86 -3.48 -7.01
N LYS A 28 6.82 -4.38 -6.04
CA LYS A 28 5.71 -5.30 -5.80
C LYS A 28 4.96 -4.85 -4.55
N LEU A 29 3.76 -4.33 -4.75
CA LEU A 29 2.88 -3.78 -3.71
C LEU A 29 1.80 -4.79 -3.36
N MET A 30 1.53 -5.00 -2.07
CA MET A 30 0.49 -5.92 -1.60
C MET A 30 -0.49 -5.19 -0.68
N SER A 31 -1.79 -5.50 -0.79
CA SER A 31 -2.82 -5.18 0.20
C SER A 31 -3.45 -6.47 0.72
N TYR A 32 -3.55 -6.62 2.04
CA TYR A 32 -4.11 -7.83 2.63
C TYR A 32 -4.82 -7.54 3.96
N ASN A 33 -6.14 -7.71 4.00
CA ASN A 33 -6.92 -7.73 5.22
C ASN A 33 -6.75 -9.09 5.91
N LEU A 34 -6.26 -9.09 7.17
CA LEU A 34 -5.88 -10.30 7.90
C LEU A 34 -7.03 -10.94 8.69
N ARG A 35 -8.21 -10.31 8.70
CA ARG A 35 -9.34 -10.76 9.55
C ARG A 35 -8.89 -11.07 10.98
N PHE A 36 -8.17 -10.13 11.58
CA PHE A 36 -7.61 -10.30 12.95
C PHE A 36 -7.00 -11.69 13.24
N GLY A 37 -6.47 -12.36 12.21
CA GLY A 37 -5.84 -13.69 12.35
C GLY A 37 -6.80 -14.80 12.73
N GLU A 38 -8.11 -14.71 12.45
CA GLU A 38 -9.10 -15.73 12.81
C GLU A 38 -8.82 -17.07 12.16
N LEU A 39 -8.39 -17.08 10.90
CA LEU A 39 -8.26 -18.27 10.08
C LEU A 39 -6.83 -18.85 10.02
N ALA A 40 -5.81 -18.05 10.41
CA ALA A 40 -4.42 -18.43 10.30
C ALA A 40 -3.55 -17.74 11.37
N SER A 41 -2.41 -18.33 11.69
CA SER A 41 -1.42 -17.73 12.59
C SER A 41 -0.58 -16.67 11.90
N MET A 42 0.10 -15.79 12.67
CA MET A 42 1.00 -14.79 12.10
C MET A 42 2.19 -15.43 11.37
N GLU A 43 2.66 -16.58 11.79
CA GLU A 43 3.70 -17.35 11.09
C GLU A 43 3.22 -17.81 9.70
N GLN A 44 1.98 -18.25 9.56
CA GLN A 44 1.40 -18.65 8.27
C GLN A 44 1.26 -17.45 7.34
N PHE A 45 0.78 -16.32 7.85
CA PHE A 45 0.77 -15.07 7.08
C PHE A 45 2.18 -14.63 6.67
N ALA A 46 3.15 -14.69 7.58
CA ALA A 46 4.53 -14.32 7.28
C ALA A 46 5.18 -15.24 6.24
N GLN A 47 4.94 -16.55 6.31
CA GLN A 47 5.41 -17.52 5.30
C GLN A 47 4.83 -17.18 3.92
N TYR A 48 3.53 -16.89 3.86
CA TYR A 48 2.88 -16.50 2.62
C TYR A 48 3.44 -15.18 2.07
N ILE A 49 3.52 -14.13 2.90
CA ILE A 49 4.09 -12.84 2.50
C ILE A 49 5.53 -13.01 1.99
N SER A 50 6.35 -13.79 2.69
CA SER A 50 7.74 -14.08 2.27
C SER A 50 7.80 -14.85 0.95
N SER A 51 6.87 -15.75 0.67
CA SER A 51 6.84 -16.49 -0.61
C SER A 51 6.49 -15.59 -1.81
N GLU A 52 5.66 -14.57 -1.59
CA GLU A 52 5.31 -13.58 -2.62
C GLU A 52 6.39 -12.51 -2.82
N GLN A 53 7.27 -12.31 -1.85
CA GLN A 53 8.35 -11.31 -1.89
C GLN A 53 7.89 -9.88 -2.24
N PRO A 54 6.84 -9.34 -1.60
CA PRO A 54 6.43 -7.95 -1.83
C PRO A 54 7.49 -6.98 -1.28
N ASP A 55 7.58 -5.81 -1.88
CA ASP A 55 8.42 -4.73 -1.39
C ASP A 55 7.73 -3.92 -0.28
N ILE A 56 6.39 -3.74 -0.40
CA ILE A 56 5.57 -3.02 0.57
C ILE A 56 4.23 -3.74 0.74
N VAL A 57 3.76 -3.85 2.00
CA VAL A 57 2.49 -4.53 2.33
C VAL A 57 1.61 -3.63 3.18
N ALA A 58 0.41 -3.33 2.71
CA ALA A 58 -0.68 -2.74 3.48
C ALA A 58 -1.47 -3.85 4.19
N LEU A 59 -1.62 -3.74 5.51
CA LEU A 59 -2.29 -4.74 6.34
C LEU A 59 -3.50 -4.11 7.04
N GLN A 60 -4.66 -4.71 6.91
CA GLN A 60 -5.87 -4.29 7.61
C GLN A 60 -6.24 -5.34 8.65
N GLU A 61 -7.09 -4.94 9.61
CA GLU A 61 -7.53 -5.79 10.72
C GLU A 61 -6.38 -6.35 11.57
N CYS A 62 -5.40 -5.50 11.89
CA CYS A 62 -4.28 -5.88 12.73
C CYS A 62 -4.61 -5.69 14.21
N ASP A 63 -4.53 -6.77 14.99
CA ASP A 63 -4.60 -6.71 16.44
C ASP A 63 -3.24 -6.40 17.08
N TRP A 64 -3.28 -5.71 18.22
CA TRP A 64 -2.15 -5.46 19.07
C TRP A 64 -2.48 -5.89 20.50
N ALA A 65 -2.01 -7.05 20.91
CA ALA A 65 -2.17 -7.65 22.24
C ALA A 65 -3.62 -7.76 22.72
N THR A 66 -4.57 -7.97 21.80
CA THR A 66 -5.99 -8.17 22.13
C THR A 66 -6.25 -9.55 22.75
N LYS A 67 -7.45 -9.71 23.33
CA LYS A 67 -7.96 -10.99 23.83
C LYS A 67 -9.29 -11.32 23.14
N ARG A 68 -9.22 -11.58 21.83
CA ARG A 68 -10.41 -11.91 21.03
C ARG A 68 -10.89 -13.33 21.32
N THR A 69 -12.19 -13.45 21.57
CA THR A 69 -12.82 -14.77 21.72
C THR A 69 -12.91 -15.55 20.41
N ARG A 70 -13.01 -14.85 19.25
CA ARG A 70 -13.04 -15.45 17.91
C ARG A 70 -11.67 -15.92 17.42
N ALA A 71 -10.58 -15.41 17.98
CA ALA A 71 -9.22 -15.77 17.62
C ALA A 71 -8.35 -15.99 18.87
N PRO A 72 -8.69 -16.98 19.74
CA PRO A 72 -8.01 -17.16 21.03
C PRO A 72 -6.52 -17.53 20.89
N HIS A 73 -6.12 -18.12 19.77
CA HIS A 73 -4.73 -18.43 19.44
C HIS A 73 -3.89 -17.17 19.13
N GLN A 74 -4.54 -16.02 18.91
CA GLN A 74 -3.88 -14.72 18.70
C GLN A 74 -3.83 -13.87 19.97
N ASN A 75 -4.30 -14.36 21.11
CA ASN A 75 -4.34 -13.57 22.34
C ASN A 75 -2.95 -13.08 22.77
N GLY A 76 -2.81 -11.77 22.92
CA GLY A 76 -1.56 -11.11 23.30
C GLY A 76 -0.57 -10.89 22.16
N VAL A 77 -0.85 -11.38 20.95
CA VAL A 77 0.02 -11.23 19.78
C VAL A 77 -0.02 -9.78 19.26
N ARG A 78 1.13 -9.29 18.83
CA ARG A 78 1.29 -7.97 18.19
C ARG A 78 1.58 -8.20 16.72
N PHE A 79 0.54 -8.22 15.90
CA PHE A 79 0.56 -8.71 14.52
C PHE A 79 1.68 -8.12 13.67
N VAL A 80 1.77 -6.80 13.61
CA VAL A 80 2.79 -6.14 12.78
C VAL A 80 4.21 -6.47 13.26
N ASN A 81 4.41 -6.62 14.58
CA ASN A 81 5.73 -6.98 15.12
C ASN A 81 6.11 -8.41 14.76
N GLU A 82 5.17 -9.36 14.90
CA GLU A 82 5.40 -10.76 14.53
C GLU A 82 5.66 -10.90 13.03
N LEU A 83 4.85 -10.24 12.20
CA LEU A 83 5.04 -10.26 10.77
C LEU A 83 6.37 -9.62 10.35
N ALA A 84 6.73 -8.45 10.92
CA ALA A 84 8.02 -7.81 10.65
C ALA A 84 9.20 -8.70 11.06
N TYR A 85 9.12 -9.35 12.22
CA TYR A 85 10.15 -10.26 12.70
C TYR A 85 10.34 -11.48 11.77
N HIS A 86 9.23 -12.14 11.40
CA HIS A 86 9.29 -13.36 10.59
C HIS A 86 9.60 -13.10 9.11
N THR A 87 9.25 -11.93 8.57
CA THR A 87 9.54 -11.56 7.17
C THR A 87 10.87 -10.84 7.01
N GLY A 88 11.46 -10.33 8.10
CA GLY A 88 12.65 -9.49 8.06
C GLY A 88 12.39 -8.08 7.50
N MET A 89 11.13 -7.65 7.39
CA MET A 89 10.73 -6.33 6.90
C MET A 89 10.65 -5.31 8.05
N PHE A 90 10.77 -4.03 7.73
CA PHE A 90 10.39 -2.95 8.65
C PHE A 90 8.88 -2.97 8.83
N GLY A 91 8.38 -2.73 10.06
CA GLY A 91 6.95 -2.74 10.35
C GLY A 91 6.52 -1.54 11.18
N VAL A 92 5.39 -0.91 10.84
CA VAL A 92 4.76 0.16 11.60
C VAL A 92 3.27 -0.11 11.79
N TYR A 93 2.75 0.25 12.97
CA TYR A 93 1.38 0.00 13.37
C TYR A 93 0.58 1.29 13.60
N GLY A 94 -0.62 1.36 13.03
CA GLY A 94 -1.57 2.45 13.20
C GLY A 94 -2.80 1.99 14.00
N LYS A 95 -2.85 2.36 15.30
CA LYS A 95 -4.02 2.09 16.15
C LYS A 95 -5.23 2.89 15.68
N SER A 96 -6.37 2.23 15.42
CA SER A 96 -7.66 2.87 15.17
C SER A 96 -8.49 2.98 16.46
N ILE A 97 -8.64 1.87 17.19
CA ILE A 97 -9.46 1.79 18.43
C ILE A 97 -8.77 1.02 19.56
N ASN A 98 -9.30 1.19 20.78
CA ASN A 98 -9.09 0.23 21.87
C ASN A 98 -10.05 -0.94 21.66
N TYR A 99 -9.58 -2.16 21.77
CA TYR A 99 -10.40 -3.34 21.58
C TYR A 99 -9.91 -4.53 22.42
N ALA A 100 -10.83 -5.21 23.09
CA ALA A 100 -10.60 -6.47 23.78
C ALA A 100 -9.32 -6.51 24.66
N GLY A 101 -9.04 -5.44 25.40
CA GLY A 101 -7.87 -5.31 26.30
C GLY A 101 -6.56 -4.93 25.61
N GLY A 102 -6.57 -4.74 24.32
CA GLY A 102 -5.46 -4.25 23.50
C GLY A 102 -5.92 -3.18 22.53
N TYR A 103 -5.38 -3.21 21.30
CA TYR A 103 -5.71 -2.27 20.23
C TYR A 103 -6.03 -3.01 18.94
N TYR A 104 -6.83 -2.37 18.09
CA TYR A 104 -7.14 -2.82 16.73
C TYR A 104 -6.89 -1.68 15.74
N GLY A 105 -6.38 -2.02 14.57
CA GLY A 105 -6.03 -1.02 13.57
C GLY A 105 -5.46 -1.61 12.29
N ILE A 106 -4.51 -0.89 11.72
CA ILE A 106 -3.88 -1.19 10.44
C ILE A 106 -2.37 -1.23 10.60
N GLY A 107 -1.69 -1.91 9.67
CA GLY A 107 -0.24 -2.05 9.68
C GLY A 107 0.38 -1.83 8.31
N LEU A 108 1.68 -1.62 8.28
CA LEU A 108 2.46 -1.54 7.07
C LEU A 108 3.77 -2.28 7.28
N LEU A 109 4.15 -3.09 6.28
CA LEU A 109 5.48 -3.68 6.19
C LEU A 109 6.20 -3.11 4.98
N SER A 110 7.50 -2.87 5.10
CA SER A 110 8.36 -2.41 4.02
C SER A 110 9.69 -3.16 4.02
N LYS A 111 10.14 -3.59 2.86
CA LYS A 111 11.50 -4.10 2.65
C LYS A 111 12.55 -3.00 2.78
N TYR A 112 12.12 -1.76 2.56
CA TYR A 112 12.97 -0.58 2.54
C TYR A 112 12.79 0.27 3.81
N PRO A 113 13.77 1.11 4.18
CA PRO A 113 13.69 1.96 5.36
C PRO A 113 12.46 2.86 5.35
N ILE A 114 11.76 2.92 6.48
CA ILE A 114 10.65 3.84 6.72
C ILE A 114 11.24 5.07 7.42
N LEU A 115 11.34 6.21 6.70
CA LEU A 115 11.93 7.43 7.20
C LEU A 115 11.04 8.17 8.20
N ARG A 116 9.72 8.13 7.93
CA ARG A 116 8.68 8.76 8.74
C ARG A 116 7.39 7.97 8.60
N PHE A 117 6.60 7.93 9.64
CA PHE A 117 5.21 7.46 9.55
C PHE A 117 4.30 8.26 10.49
N GLU A 118 3.04 8.33 10.13
CA GLU A 118 2.00 8.98 10.90
C GLU A 118 0.68 8.21 10.80
N ARG A 119 0.02 8.06 11.95
CA ARG A 119 -1.35 7.57 12.01
C ARG A 119 -2.31 8.76 12.13
N VAL A 120 -3.21 8.91 11.16
CA VAL A 120 -4.23 9.97 11.14
C VAL A 120 -5.61 9.34 11.30
N LEU A 121 -6.40 9.83 12.23
CA LEU A 121 -7.79 9.39 12.41
C LEU A 121 -8.66 9.98 11.31
N LEU A 122 -9.49 9.15 10.69
CA LEU A 122 -10.46 9.57 9.69
C LEU A 122 -11.72 10.15 10.34
N PRO A 123 -12.52 10.96 9.62
CA PRO A 123 -13.82 11.42 10.07
C PRO A 123 -14.69 10.28 10.60
N ASN A 124 -15.41 10.56 11.69
CA ASN A 124 -16.28 9.59 12.36
C ASN A 124 -17.48 10.30 12.98
N ASP A 125 -18.68 9.74 12.85
CA ASP A 125 -19.92 10.30 13.37
C ASP A 125 -20.21 9.93 14.85
N GLY A 126 -19.29 9.23 15.49
CA GLY A 126 -19.44 8.73 16.87
C GLY A 126 -20.35 7.50 17.00
N LYS A 127 -20.90 6.98 15.90
CA LYS A 127 -21.78 5.80 15.87
C LYS A 127 -21.16 4.61 15.14
N THR A 128 -20.17 4.88 14.30
CA THR A 128 -19.43 3.89 13.55
C THR A 128 -18.06 3.62 14.20
N GLU A 129 -17.36 2.58 13.76
CA GLU A 129 -16.02 2.29 14.24
C GLU A 129 -15.03 3.36 13.76
N GLN A 130 -14.17 3.85 14.66
CA GLN A 130 -13.13 4.80 14.28
C GLN A 130 -12.13 4.16 13.32
N ARG A 131 -11.98 4.76 12.15
CA ARG A 131 -11.03 4.38 11.11
C ARG A 131 -9.83 5.32 11.08
N SER A 132 -8.75 4.89 10.44
CA SER A 132 -7.53 5.67 10.29
C SER A 132 -6.84 5.40 8.96
N ILE A 133 -5.97 6.31 8.56
CA ILE A 133 -4.89 6.05 7.61
C ILE A 133 -3.58 5.93 8.34
N LEU A 134 -2.67 5.14 7.76
CA LEU A 134 -1.26 5.05 8.15
C LEU A 134 -0.44 5.51 6.96
N VAL A 135 0.17 6.67 7.09
CA VAL A 135 0.98 7.32 6.05
C VAL A 135 2.45 7.06 6.37
N ALA A 136 3.24 6.59 5.41
CA ALA A 136 4.65 6.30 5.61
C ALA A 136 5.49 6.79 4.41
N ASP A 137 6.56 7.51 4.69
CA ASP A 137 7.59 7.86 3.71
C ASP A 137 8.66 6.76 3.71
N ILE A 138 8.87 6.16 2.55
CA ILE A 138 9.73 4.99 2.35
C ILE A 138 10.85 5.36 1.38
N GLU A 139 12.09 5.11 1.77
CA GLU A 139 13.27 5.37 0.94
C GLU A 139 13.59 4.14 0.08
N LEU A 140 13.41 4.26 -1.23
CA LEU A 140 13.77 3.23 -2.20
C LEU A 140 15.30 3.16 -2.44
N PRO A 141 15.81 2.07 -3.01
CA PRO A 141 17.19 2.02 -3.48
C PRO A 141 17.49 3.21 -4.41
N GLY A 142 18.61 3.90 -4.19
CA GLY A 142 18.93 5.11 -4.96
C GLY A 142 18.49 6.43 -4.30
N GLY A 143 17.78 6.37 -3.17
CA GLY A 143 17.42 7.55 -2.36
C GLY A 143 16.13 8.24 -2.77
N LYS A 144 15.39 7.68 -3.75
CA LYS A 144 14.03 8.15 -4.08
C LYS A 144 13.09 7.87 -2.92
N VAL A 145 12.28 8.85 -2.52
CA VAL A 145 11.28 8.68 -1.46
C VAL A 145 9.88 8.60 -2.08
N ILE A 146 9.14 7.60 -1.69
CA ILE A 146 7.71 7.45 -2.00
C ILE A 146 6.90 7.59 -0.71
N THR A 147 5.62 7.97 -0.83
CA THR A 147 4.69 7.96 0.29
C THR A 147 3.66 6.85 0.07
N PHE A 148 3.64 5.89 0.99
CA PHE A 148 2.69 4.78 0.97
C PHE A 148 1.65 4.95 2.07
N VAL A 149 0.38 4.85 1.71
CA VAL A 149 -0.77 5.06 2.60
C VAL A 149 -1.58 3.78 2.67
N ASN A 150 -1.81 3.29 3.89
CA ASN A 150 -2.73 2.20 4.16
C ASN A 150 -4.01 2.72 4.80
N THR A 151 -5.16 2.16 4.41
CA THR A 151 -6.45 2.47 5.01
C THR A 151 -7.34 1.24 5.16
N HIS A 152 -8.36 1.36 6.03
CA HIS A 152 -9.49 0.47 6.14
C HIS A 152 -10.72 1.34 6.38
N LEU A 153 -11.54 1.58 5.32
CA LEU A 153 -12.66 2.50 5.39
C LEU A 153 -13.86 1.92 6.15
N GLU A 154 -14.84 2.78 6.41
CA GLU A 154 -16.06 2.41 7.13
C GLU A 154 -16.90 1.39 6.35
N VAL A 155 -17.37 0.33 7.05
CA VAL A 155 -18.11 -0.77 6.43
C VAL A 155 -19.62 -0.47 6.28
N LYS A 156 -20.23 0.22 7.26
CA LYS A 156 -21.70 0.28 7.37
C LYS A 156 -22.35 1.32 6.47
N THR A 157 -21.72 2.48 6.26
CA THR A 157 -22.38 3.59 5.58
C THR A 157 -21.53 4.21 4.48
N ALA A 158 -22.10 4.32 3.27
CA ALA A 158 -21.45 5.01 2.15
C ALA A 158 -21.19 6.49 2.45
N LYS A 159 -22.09 7.16 3.19
CA LYS A 159 -21.90 8.56 3.60
C LYS A 159 -20.57 8.74 4.33
N MET A 160 -20.27 7.87 5.30
CA MET A 160 -19.03 7.97 6.06
C MET A 160 -17.80 7.66 5.19
N ARG A 161 -17.89 6.69 4.26
CA ARG A 161 -16.80 6.43 3.31
C ARG A 161 -16.52 7.62 2.39
N ILE A 162 -17.57 8.30 1.92
CA ILE A 162 -17.43 9.54 1.12
C ILE A 162 -16.66 10.60 1.92
N GLU A 163 -17.08 10.90 3.15
CA GLU A 163 -16.39 11.87 4.02
C GLU A 163 -14.93 11.45 4.31
N GLN A 164 -14.67 10.16 4.47
CA GLN A 164 -13.32 9.62 4.68
C GLN A 164 -12.45 9.75 3.44
N VAL A 165 -12.99 9.48 2.25
CA VAL A 165 -12.28 9.67 0.96
C VAL A 165 -11.99 11.15 0.70
N GLU A 166 -12.94 12.05 0.92
CA GLU A 166 -12.73 13.51 0.83
C GLU A 166 -11.59 13.96 1.76
N PHE A 167 -11.60 13.49 2.99
CA PHE A 167 -10.55 13.79 3.95
C PHE A 167 -9.17 13.28 3.49
N ILE A 168 -9.09 12.03 3.00
CA ILE A 168 -7.83 11.45 2.48
C ILE A 168 -7.29 12.27 1.30
N LYS A 169 -8.15 12.64 0.34
CA LYS A 169 -7.77 13.47 -0.81
C LYS A 169 -7.22 14.82 -0.36
N GLU A 170 -7.91 15.50 0.56
CA GLU A 170 -7.48 16.80 1.09
C GLU A 170 -6.17 16.69 1.91
N TYR A 171 -6.04 15.65 2.76
CA TYR A 171 -4.86 15.44 3.57
C TYR A 171 -3.59 15.20 2.73
N LEU A 172 -3.73 14.51 1.61
CA LEU A 172 -2.61 14.12 0.74
C LEU A 172 -2.39 15.05 -0.45
N LYS A 173 -3.17 16.11 -0.63
CA LYS A 173 -3.15 16.96 -1.83
C LYS A 173 -1.79 17.58 -2.13
N ASP A 174 -1.08 17.98 -1.08
CA ASP A 174 0.22 18.69 -1.17
C ASP A 174 1.42 17.75 -0.94
N CYS A 175 1.22 16.44 -0.98
CA CYS A 175 2.31 15.49 -0.84
C CYS A 175 3.25 15.57 -2.05
N PRO A 176 4.56 15.84 -1.85
CA PRO A 176 5.48 16.02 -2.97
C PRO A 176 5.96 14.70 -3.58
N ASN A 177 5.77 13.58 -2.88
CA ASN A 177 6.28 12.28 -3.30
C ASN A 177 5.30 11.55 -4.23
N GLN A 178 5.79 10.54 -4.96
CA GLN A 178 4.90 9.55 -5.56
C GLN A 178 4.06 8.89 -4.48
N LEU A 179 2.73 8.98 -4.60
CA LEU A 179 1.77 8.45 -3.64
C LEU A 179 1.26 7.08 -4.09
N PHE A 180 1.15 6.17 -3.11
CA PHE A 180 0.39 4.94 -3.22
C PHE A 180 -0.62 4.87 -2.08
N LEU A 181 -1.88 4.54 -2.38
CA LEU A 181 -2.95 4.31 -1.41
C LEU A 181 -3.47 2.89 -1.57
N ALA A 182 -3.32 2.08 -0.54
CA ALA A 182 -3.79 0.70 -0.55
C ALA A 182 -4.70 0.41 0.64
N GLY A 183 -5.56 -0.61 0.50
CA GLY A 183 -6.36 -1.08 1.62
C GLY A 183 -7.71 -1.64 1.24
N ASP A 184 -8.46 -1.99 2.29
CA ASP A 184 -9.87 -2.37 2.22
C ASP A 184 -10.73 -1.10 2.24
N MET A 185 -11.31 -0.79 1.09
CA MET A 185 -12.16 0.39 0.93
C MET A 185 -13.61 0.14 1.36
N ASN A 186 -13.97 -1.12 1.67
CA ASN A 186 -15.36 -1.51 1.98
C ASN A 186 -16.38 -0.99 0.97
N ALA A 187 -15.96 -0.79 -0.28
CA ALA A 187 -16.74 -0.21 -1.37
C ALA A 187 -16.46 -0.95 -2.67
N ILE A 188 -17.51 -1.25 -3.42
CA ILE A 188 -17.40 -1.86 -4.75
C ILE A 188 -17.05 -0.81 -5.82
N PRO A 189 -16.52 -1.21 -7.00
CA PRO A 189 -15.94 -0.27 -7.97
C PRO A 189 -16.83 0.88 -8.43
N ASP A 190 -18.14 0.65 -8.52
CA ASP A 190 -19.08 1.60 -9.13
C ASP A 190 -19.85 2.42 -8.08
N THR A 191 -19.25 2.64 -6.90
CA THR A 191 -19.77 3.53 -5.85
C THR A 191 -19.19 4.92 -5.92
N LYS A 192 -19.89 5.90 -5.35
CA LYS A 192 -19.52 7.33 -5.42
C LYS A 192 -18.13 7.59 -4.84
N GLU A 193 -17.82 7.01 -3.68
CA GLU A 193 -16.52 7.15 -3.04
C GLU A 193 -15.36 6.63 -3.89
N MET A 194 -15.59 5.54 -4.67
CA MET A 194 -14.58 4.99 -5.57
C MET A 194 -14.47 5.79 -6.87
N GLU A 195 -15.55 6.39 -7.35
CA GLU A 195 -15.51 7.35 -8.46
C GLU A 195 -14.67 8.58 -8.09
N MET A 196 -14.88 9.13 -6.89
CA MET A 196 -14.14 10.28 -6.38
C MET A 196 -12.61 10.02 -6.28
N LEU A 197 -12.21 8.80 -5.91
CA LEU A 197 -10.79 8.42 -5.96
C LEU A 197 -10.27 8.41 -7.39
N ARG A 198 -11.00 7.79 -8.32
CA ARG A 198 -10.58 7.68 -9.73
C ARG A 198 -10.54 9.02 -10.50
N GLU A 199 -11.14 10.09 -9.98
CA GLU A 199 -10.97 11.44 -10.55
C GLU A 199 -9.52 11.92 -10.55
N GLU A 200 -8.71 11.48 -9.56
CA GLU A 200 -7.33 11.95 -9.37
C GLU A 200 -6.30 10.82 -9.25
N TRP A 201 -6.74 9.59 -8.95
CA TRP A 201 -5.89 8.45 -8.66
C TRP A 201 -6.09 7.35 -9.69
N ASN A 202 -5.01 6.72 -10.11
CA ASN A 202 -5.06 5.56 -11.00
C ASN A 202 -5.19 4.27 -10.20
N ASP A 203 -6.20 3.45 -10.51
CA ASP A 203 -6.40 2.12 -9.93
C ASP A 203 -5.38 1.14 -10.54
N LEU A 204 -4.51 0.61 -9.72
CA LEU A 204 -3.49 -0.39 -10.09
C LEU A 204 -3.99 -1.83 -9.94
N THR A 205 -5.30 -2.03 -9.71
CA THR A 205 -5.88 -3.35 -9.48
C THR A 205 -6.88 -3.71 -10.59
N ASN A 206 -7.10 -5.01 -10.78
CA ASN A 206 -8.10 -5.52 -11.72
C ASN A 206 -9.51 -5.55 -11.08
N ARG A 207 -10.53 -6.02 -11.83
CA ARG A 207 -11.91 -6.16 -11.33
C ARG A 207 -12.21 -7.53 -10.71
N VAL A 208 -11.20 -8.33 -10.38
CA VAL A 208 -11.38 -9.63 -9.72
C VAL A 208 -11.89 -9.42 -8.30
N PHE A 209 -12.78 -10.29 -7.86
CA PHE A 209 -13.34 -10.24 -6.50
C PHE A 209 -12.27 -10.53 -5.46
N THR A 210 -12.33 -9.79 -4.34
CA THR A 210 -11.37 -9.92 -3.24
C THR A 210 -12.00 -10.44 -1.94
N TYR A 211 -13.34 -10.45 -1.87
CA TYR A 211 -14.12 -10.84 -0.69
C TYR A 211 -15.39 -11.61 -1.11
N HIS A 212 -15.91 -12.57 -0.40
CA HIS A 212 -15.40 -13.37 0.69
C HIS A 212 -14.61 -14.56 0.12
N SER A 213 -13.45 -14.90 0.69
CA SER A 213 -12.54 -15.92 0.12
C SER A 213 -13.15 -17.31 -0.05
N SER A 214 -14.20 -17.67 0.71
CA SER A 214 -14.95 -18.93 0.52
C SER A 214 -16.00 -18.84 -0.60
N ARG A 215 -16.47 -17.63 -0.91
CA ARG A 215 -17.46 -17.35 -1.96
C ARG A 215 -17.26 -15.92 -2.48
N PRO A 216 -16.34 -15.73 -3.41
CA PRO A 216 -16.02 -14.38 -3.90
C PRO A 216 -17.18 -13.77 -4.66
N GLU A 217 -17.66 -12.60 -4.23
CA GLU A 217 -18.81 -11.92 -4.83
C GLU A 217 -18.56 -10.43 -5.07
N ILE A 218 -17.59 -9.81 -4.35
CA ILE A 218 -17.30 -8.38 -4.47
C ILE A 218 -15.81 -8.10 -4.46
N LYS A 219 -15.42 -6.99 -5.09
CA LYS A 219 -14.10 -6.37 -4.98
C LYS A 219 -14.20 -5.20 -4.02
N ILE A 220 -13.40 -5.19 -2.96
CA ILE A 220 -13.34 -4.10 -1.96
C ILE A 220 -11.91 -3.74 -1.56
N ASP A 221 -10.90 -4.49 -2.00
CA ASP A 221 -9.49 -4.22 -1.76
C ASP A 221 -8.83 -3.62 -3.01
N TYR A 222 -8.03 -2.56 -2.82
CA TYR A 222 -7.47 -1.76 -3.90
C TYR A 222 -6.04 -1.30 -3.61
N ILE A 223 -5.33 -0.96 -4.70
CA ILE A 223 -4.07 -0.22 -4.69
C ILE A 223 -4.19 0.89 -5.73
N TYR A 224 -3.99 2.13 -5.33
CA TYR A 224 -4.04 3.32 -6.17
C TYR A 224 -2.69 4.03 -6.19
N THR A 225 -2.46 4.85 -7.22
CA THR A 225 -1.29 5.71 -7.32
C THR A 225 -1.64 7.11 -7.82
N LYS A 226 -0.82 8.13 -7.42
CA LYS A 226 -0.89 9.53 -7.86
C LYS A 226 0.49 10.19 -7.72
N PRO A 227 1.01 10.91 -8.74
CA PRO A 227 0.44 11.04 -10.08
C PRO A 227 0.57 9.73 -10.88
N ALA A 228 -0.32 9.53 -11.85
CA ALA A 228 -0.40 8.29 -12.61
C ALA A 228 0.73 8.13 -13.64
N GLU A 229 1.19 9.23 -14.23
CA GLU A 229 2.17 9.28 -15.33
C GLU A 229 3.56 8.76 -14.94
N ASN A 230 3.87 8.74 -13.64
CA ASN A 230 5.16 8.26 -13.13
C ASN A 230 5.17 6.75 -12.84
N VAL A 231 4.05 6.05 -13.08
CA VAL A 231 3.90 4.64 -12.70
C VAL A 231 3.36 3.82 -13.86
N GLU A 232 4.10 2.80 -14.26
CA GLU A 232 3.67 1.80 -15.23
C GLU A 232 3.22 0.54 -14.49
N LEU A 233 1.97 0.10 -14.70
CA LEU A 233 1.46 -1.16 -14.18
C LEU A 233 1.94 -2.31 -15.08
N LEU A 234 2.75 -3.22 -14.54
CA LEU A 234 3.20 -4.43 -15.23
C LEU A 234 2.17 -5.56 -15.13
N CYS A 235 1.70 -5.84 -13.91
CA CYS A 235 0.65 -6.83 -13.67
C CYS A 235 -0.06 -6.60 -12.35
N THR A 236 -1.27 -7.15 -12.22
CA THR A 236 -2.00 -7.24 -10.96
C THR A 236 -2.60 -8.63 -10.80
N GLU A 237 -2.55 -9.16 -9.59
CA GLU A 237 -3.02 -10.48 -9.24
C GLU A 237 -3.87 -10.43 -7.97
N VAL A 238 -4.96 -11.19 -7.96
CA VAL A 238 -5.71 -11.53 -6.76
C VAL A 238 -5.45 -13.01 -6.49
N LYS A 239 -4.90 -13.34 -5.32
CA LYS A 239 -4.46 -14.69 -5.00
C LYS A 239 -5.62 -15.53 -4.44
N GLU A 240 -6.48 -16.00 -5.33
CA GLU A 240 -7.74 -16.69 -5.00
C GLU A 240 -7.54 -18.08 -4.36
N ASP A 241 -6.36 -18.65 -4.46
CA ASP A 241 -5.95 -19.91 -3.82
C ASP A 241 -5.57 -19.74 -2.34
N VAL A 242 -5.30 -18.52 -1.88
CA VAL A 242 -4.90 -18.20 -0.50
C VAL A 242 -6.14 -18.09 0.39
N LYS A 243 -6.23 -18.93 1.42
CA LYS A 243 -7.39 -19.01 2.34
C LYS A 243 -7.03 -18.71 3.80
N LEU A 244 -6.02 -17.86 4.03
CA LEU A 244 -5.59 -17.47 5.37
C LEU A 244 -6.48 -16.39 5.99
N SER A 245 -7.30 -15.71 5.17
CA SER A 245 -8.27 -14.69 5.57
C SER A 245 -9.58 -14.86 4.80
N ASP A 246 -10.62 -14.12 5.14
CA ASP A 246 -11.85 -13.99 4.33
C ASP A 246 -11.67 -13.01 3.15
N HIS A 247 -10.56 -12.29 3.10
CA HIS A 247 -10.12 -11.55 1.93
C HIS A 247 -9.02 -12.31 1.19
N PHE A 248 -8.94 -12.09 -0.12
CA PHE A 248 -7.77 -12.48 -0.90
C PHE A 248 -6.73 -11.36 -0.89
N PRO A 249 -5.43 -11.68 -0.83
CA PRO A 249 -4.39 -10.69 -1.04
C PRO A 249 -4.41 -10.18 -2.48
N VAL A 250 -4.27 -8.86 -2.62
CA VAL A 250 -4.14 -8.16 -3.91
C VAL A 250 -2.70 -7.72 -4.07
N ILE A 251 -2.11 -8.02 -5.23
CA ILE A 251 -0.71 -7.71 -5.53
C ILE A 251 -0.65 -6.96 -6.84
N SER A 252 0.05 -5.81 -6.87
CA SER A 252 0.35 -5.06 -8.08
C SER A 252 1.86 -4.91 -8.25
N THR A 253 2.38 -5.31 -9.40
CA THR A 253 3.79 -5.10 -9.77
C THR A 253 3.85 -3.94 -10.75
N ILE A 254 4.69 -2.95 -10.44
CA ILE A 254 4.79 -1.68 -11.16
C ILE A 254 6.24 -1.31 -11.45
N VAL A 255 6.45 -0.37 -12.37
CA VAL A 255 7.68 0.41 -12.48
C VAL A 255 7.36 1.85 -12.06
N SER A 256 8.13 2.40 -11.13
CA SER A 256 8.05 3.80 -10.68
C SER A 256 9.24 4.59 -11.22
N HIS A 257 8.98 5.57 -12.06
CA HIS A 257 9.96 6.44 -12.71
C HIS A 257 10.31 7.67 -11.88
#